data_30efca7b57940ee30c9883471e54457b
#
_entry.id   30efca7b57940ee30c9883471e54457b
#
_cell.length_a   1.000
_cell.length_b   1.000
_cell.length_c   1.000
_cell.angle_alpha   90.00
_cell.angle_beta   90.00
_cell.angle_gamma   90.00
#
_symmetry.space_group_name_H-M   'P 1'
#
loop_
_entity.id
_entity.type
_entity.pdbx_description
1 polymer ?
#
loop_
_entity_poly.entity_id
_entity_poly.type
_entity_poly.pdbx_seq_one_letter_code
_entity_poly.pdbx_strand_id
1 'polypeptide(L)'
;MQAVINVAIAPLTTNPALWAQNPQQSRLVDELLLGMPVEITGEAEQHMVPVRTFYGYTGWAAQDALLTGPKAEEWLVQPQMVVIARWADVLAEPRVQGTCVAAGLPLGARVAVQGEPEDGWQAVTLPDGRTGYLRADALAPLYTQPCEQDQEKLRAAIAQAAKRYLGTPYRWGGKTPAGIDCSGLCSMAYLLCGISIWRDSELKEGYPIHPAHVSDMRVGDLVYFPGHVALYLGNGEYIHSTARAGDNGVVINSFYPDSPLYRSDLPKQITAVGSYFARREAT
;
A
#
# COMPACT_ATOMS: atom_id res chain seq x y z
N MET A 1 -17.39 9.43 -11.07
CA MET A 1 -16.70 10.74 -11.11
C MET A 1 -15.31 10.55 -10.52
N GLN A 2 -14.26 11.06 -11.18
CA GLN A 2 -12.90 10.95 -10.66
C GLN A 2 -12.68 11.91 -9.47
N ALA A 3 -11.97 11.42 -8.47
CA ALA A 3 -11.57 12.16 -7.28
C ALA A 3 -10.15 11.75 -6.85
N VAL A 4 -9.56 12.54 -5.96
CA VAL A 4 -8.21 12.31 -5.41
C VAL A 4 -8.26 12.41 -3.90
N ILE A 5 -7.55 11.56 -3.21
CA ILE A 5 -7.41 11.63 -1.75
C ILE A 5 -6.61 12.86 -1.36
N ASN A 6 -7.21 13.73 -0.54
CA ASN A 6 -6.65 15.02 -0.14
C ASN A 6 -6.27 15.11 1.35
N VAL A 7 -6.23 13.99 2.03
CA VAL A 7 -5.75 13.84 3.40
C VAL A 7 -4.62 12.81 3.45
N ALA A 8 -3.76 12.86 4.47
CA ALA A 8 -2.63 11.94 4.57
C ALA A 8 -3.07 10.48 4.48
N ILE A 9 -4.12 10.11 5.21
CA ILE A 9 -4.71 8.77 5.24
C ILE A 9 -6.23 8.92 5.35
N ALA A 10 -6.97 8.36 4.38
CA ALA A 10 -8.43 8.26 4.42
C ALA A 10 -8.84 6.79 4.65
N PRO A 11 -9.56 6.49 5.75
CA PRO A 11 -10.12 5.16 5.95
C PRO A 11 -11.15 4.80 4.88
N LEU A 12 -11.07 3.56 4.38
CA LEU A 12 -12.10 2.96 3.55
C LEU A 12 -12.88 1.94 4.37
N THR A 13 -14.20 2.08 4.44
CA THR A 13 -15.05 1.29 5.34
C THR A 13 -16.17 0.57 4.61
N THR A 14 -16.79 -0.43 5.26
CA THR A 14 -17.88 -1.20 4.66
C THR A 14 -19.24 -0.53 4.78
N ASN A 15 -19.45 0.35 5.76
CA ASN A 15 -20.79 0.87 6.09
C ASN A 15 -20.73 2.33 6.55
N PRO A 16 -21.34 3.27 5.79
CA PRO A 16 -21.35 4.69 6.14
C PRO A 16 -22.15 5.00 7.42
N ALA A 17 -23.26 4.30 7.64
CA ALA A 17 -24.14 4.55 8.78
C ALA A 17 -23.45 4.21 10.11
N LEU A 18 -22.68 3.14 10.16
CA LEU A 18 -21.91 2.75 11.33
C LEU A 18 -20.74 3.70 11.58
N TRP A 19 -20.11 4.21 10.54
CA TRP A 19 -19.04 5.21 10.69
C TRP A 19 -19.52 6.48 11.36
N ALA A 20 -20.68 6.99 10.95
CA ALA A 20 -21.26 8.21 11.53
C ALA A 20 -21.68 8.07 13.00
N GLN A 21 -22.16 6.88 13.40
CA GLN A 21 -22.62 6.59 14.76
C GLN A 21 -21.47 6.15 15.69
N ASN A 22 -20.63 5.28 15.22
CA ASN A 22 -19.48 4.75 15.95
C ASN A 22 -18.42 4.25 14.96
N PRO A 23 -17.35 5.04 14.71
CA PRO A 23 -16.28 4.65 13.80
C PRO A 23 -15.63 3.29 14.13
N GLN A 24 -15.66 2.87 15.41
CA GLN A 24 -15.12 1.58 15.84
C GLN A 24 -15.97 0.38 15.41
N GLN A 25 -17.24 0.59 15.11
CA GLN A 25 -18.14 -0.46 14.61
C GLN A 25 -18.13 -0.57 13.08
N SER A 26 -17.76 0.50 12.38
CA SER A 26 -17.54 0.43 10.94
C SER A 26 -16.23 -0.30 10.66
N ARG A 27 -16.32 -1.41 9.93
CA ARG A 27 -15.15 -2.22 9.65
C ARG A 27 -14.25 -1.48 8.66
N LEU A 28 -13.04 -1.14 9.10
CA LEU A 28 -11.97 -0.72 8.20
C LEU A 28 -11.64 -1.88 7.26
N VAL A 29 -11.63 -1.61 5.96
CA VAL A 29 -11.29 -2.63 4.93
C VAL A 29 -10.04 -2.25 4.14
N ASP A 30 -9.72 -0.95 4.06
CA ASP A 30 -8.51 -0.45 3.43
C ASP A 30 -8.18 0.96 3.93
N GLU A 31 -7.00 1.47 3.61
CA GLU A 31 -6.60 2.86 3.76
C GLU A 31 -6.24 3.44 2.39
N LEU A 32 -6.71 4.65 2.11
CA LEU A 32 -6.37 5.41 0.92
C LEU A 32 -5.39 6.52 1.30
N LEU A 33 -4.33 6.69 0.53
CA LEU A 33 -3.24 7.61 0.86
C LEU A 33 -3.32 8.88 0.02
N LEU A 34 -2.79 9.97 0.54
CA LEU A 34 -2.75 11.27 -0.15
C LEU A 34 -2.33 11.11 -1.61
N GLY A 35 -3.05 11.77 -2.50
CA GLY A 35 -2.77 11.80 -3.94
C GLY A 35 -3.23 10.56 -4.70
N MET A 36 -3.73 9.51 -4.04
CA MET A 36 -4.28 8.34 -4.73
C MET A 36 -5.58 8.68 -5.46
N PRO A 37 -5.73 8.28 -6.74
CA PRO A 37 -6.99 8.44 -7.47
C PRO A 37 -8.03 7.43 -7.00
N VAL A 38 -9.28 7.88 -6.98
CA VAL A 38 -10.46 7.04 -6.75
C VAL A 38 -11.60 7.45 -7.68
N GLU A 39 -12.52 6.55 -7.93
CA GLU A 39 -13.76 6.82 -8.62
C GLU A 39 -14.90 6.86 -7.61
N ILE A 40 -15.65 7.97 -7.55
CA ILE A 40 -16.92 8.05 -6.82
C ILE A 40 -17.97 7.33 -7.66
N THR A 41 -18.62 6.30 -7.08
CA THR A 41 -19.50 5.38 -7.78
C THR A 41 -21.00 5.56 -7.48
N GLY A 42 -21.34 6.45 -6.53
CA GLY A 42 -22.72 6.71 -6.14
C GLY A 42 -22.86 8.03 -5.37
N GLU A 43 -24.04 8.23 -4.79
CA GLU A 43 -24.37 9.42 -4.02
C GLU A 43 -23.82 9.33 -2.59
N ALA A 44 -23.67 10.50 -1.95
CA ALA A 44 -23.21 10.59 -0.58
C ALA A 44 -24.30 10.17 0.40
N GLU A 45 -23.94 9.39 1.40
CA GLU A 45 -24.77 9.03 2.55
C GLU A 45 -24.03 9.40 3.85
N GLN A 46 -24.66 10.19 4.71
CA GLN A 46 -24.09 10.59 6.03
C GLN A 46 -22.63 11.10 5.94
N HIS A 47 -22.35 11.96 4.94
CA HIS A 47 -21.02 12.50 4.65
C HIS A 47 -19.98 11.47 4.17
N MET A 48 -20.39 10.26 3.87
CA MET A 48 -19.56 9.24 3.23
C MET A 48 -19.99 9.06 1.78
N VAL A 49 -19.05 8.77 0.89
CA VAL A 49 -19.32 8.47 -0.51
C VAL A 49 -18.78 7.09 -0.89
N PRO A 50 -19.51 6.33 -1.71
CA PRO A 50 -19.02 5.06 -2.21
C PRO A 50 -17.95 5.31 -3.25
N VAL A 51 -16.81 4.67 -3.09
CA VAL A 51 -15.67 4.82 -3.98
C VAL A 51 -15.16 3.47 -4.47
N ARG A 52 -14.56 3.49 -5.67
CA ARG A 52 -13.75 2.42 -6.22
C ARG A 52 -12.32 2.92 -6.35
N THR A 53 -11.37 2.17 -5.82
CA THR A 53 -9.94 2.46 -5.95
C THR A 53 -9.45 2.15 -7.37
N PHE A 54 -8.29 2.69 -7.76
CA PHE A 54 -7.67 2.40 -9.06
C PHE A 54 -7.22 0.92 -9.20
N TYR A 55 -7.12 0.18 -8.09
CA TYR A 55 -6.88 -1.27 -8.07
C TYR A 55 -8.18 -2.09 -7.90
N GLY A 56 -9.37 -1.48 -8.11
CA GLY A 56 -10.65 -2.16 -8.21
C GLY A 56 -11.34 -2.48 -6.88
N TYR A 57 -10.75 -2.12 -5.72
CA TYR A 57 -11.36 -2.34 -4.41
C TYR A 57 -12.45 -1.29 -4.12
N THR A 58 -13.51 -1.65 -3.42
CA THR A 58 -14.65 -0.77 -3.17
C THR A 58 -14.95 -0.60 -1.69
N GLY A 59 -15.52 0.54 -1.33
CA GLY A 59 -15.94 0.85 0.03
C GLY A 59 -16.43 2.29 0.11
N TRP A 60 -16.52 2.81 1.34
CA TRP A 60 -17.00 4.15 1.64
C TRP A 60 -15.86 4.99 2.22
N ALA A 61 -15.65 6.19 1.68
CA ALA A 61 -14.68 7.17 2.18
C ALA A 61 -15.41 8.45 2.62
N ALA A 62 -14.83 9.18 3.58
CA ALA A 62 -15.37 10.47 4.00
C ALA A 62 -15.30 11.48 2.86
N GLN A 63 -16.39 12.22 2.63
CA GLN A 63 -16.51 13.17 1.53
C GLN A 63 -15.45 14.30 1.61
N ASP A 64 -15.14 14.76 2.80
CA ASP A 64 -14.14 15.79 3.07
C ASP A 64 -12.68 15.32 2.87
N ALA A 65 -12.46 14.03 2.80
CA ALA A 65 -11.17 13.45 2.43
C ALA A 65 -10.90 13.48 0.92
N LEU A 66 -11.88 13.84 0.10
CA LEU A 66 -11.82 13.78 -1.35
C LEU A 66 -11.74 15.18 -1.99
N LEU A 67 -10.83 15.32 -2.93
CA LEU A 67 -10.78 16.44 -3.85
C LEU A 67 -11.44 16.04 -5.17
N THR A 68 -12.33 16.88 -5.70
CA THR A 68 -13.06 16.68 -6.96
C THR A 68 -12.95 17.90 -7.86
N GLY A 69 -13.43 17.79 -9.11
CA GLY A 69 -13.46 18.87 -10.08
C GLY A 69 -12.08 19.21 -10.68
N PRO A 70 -11.91 20.45 -11.21
CA PRO A 70 -10.75 20.80 -12.01
C PRO A 70 -9.40 20.56 -11.35
N LYS A 71 -9.27 20.80 -10.03
CA LYS A 71 -8.03 20.51 -9.29
C LYS A 71 -7.68 19.03 -9.25
N ALA A 72 -8.69 18.16 -9.11
CA ALA A 72 -8.46 16.72 -9.16
C ALA A 72 -8.03 16.26 -10.55
N GLU A 73 -8.65 16.81 -11.60
CA GLU A 73 -8.29 16.52 -12.99
C GLU A 73 -6.86 16.98 -13.31
N GLU A 74 -6.49 18.19 -12.87
CA GLU A 74 -5.13 18.71 -12.99
C GLU A 74 -4.11 17.81 -12.27
N TRP A 75 -4.42 17.39 -11.03
CA TRP A 75 -3.57 16.50 -10.25
C TRP A 75 -3.28 15.17 -10.96
N LEU A 76 -4.28 14.57 -11.58
CA LEU A 76 -4.16 13.25 -12.22
C LEU A 76 -3.21 13.23 -13.42
N VAL A 77 -2.91 14.38 -14.02
CA VAL A 77 -2.01 14.48 -15.19
C VAL A 77 -0.63 15.03 -14.85
N GLN A 78 -0.40 15.50 -13.62
CA GLN A 78 0.90 16.01 -13.19
C GLN A 78 1.93 14.88 -12.99
N PRO A 79 3.22 15.14 -13.21
CA PRO A 79 4.29 14.25 -12.79
C PRO A 79 4.29 14.06 -11.28
N GLN A 80 4.22 12.82 -10.83
CA GLN A 80 4.13 12.49 -9.42
C GLN A 80 5.31 11.62 -8.98
N MET A 81 5.69 11.77 -7.72
CA MET A 81 6.56 10.84 -7.00
C MET A 81 5.82 10.24 -5.80
N VAL A 82 6.32 9.11 -5.32
CA VAL A 82 5.80 8.43 -4.14
C VAL A 82 6.72 8.64 -2.94
N VAL A 83 6.15 8.90 -1.78
CA VAL A 83 6.87 8.92 -0.50
C VAL A 83 7.34 7.51 -0.18
N ILE A 84 8.66 7.34 0.02
CA ILE A 84 9.30 6.07 0.40
C ILE A 84 9.87 6.07 1.82
N ALA A 85 9.92 7.22 2.48
CA ALA A 85 10.14 7.31 3.92
C ALA A 85 8.93 6.74 4.66
N ARG A 86 9.12 6.20 5.89
CA ARG A 86 7.98 5.73 6.69
C ARG A 86 6.96 6.86 6.93
N TRP A 87 7.47 8.03 7.24
CA TRP A 87 6.72 9.28 7.42
C TRP A 87 7.52 10.43 6.85
N ALA A 88 6.83 11.40 6.25
CA ALA A 88 7.44 12.62 5.74
C ALA A 88 6.53 13.81 6.01
N ASP A 89 7.13 14.96 6.32
CA ASP A 89 6.43 16.23 6.47
C ASP A 89 6.78 17.15 5.29
N VAL A 90 5.79 17.78 4.70
CA VAL A 90 6.00 18.86 3.72
C VAL A 90 6.23 20.15 4.49
N LEU A 91 7.36 20.80 4.25
CA LEU A 91 7.79 22.03 4.92
C LEU A 91 7.69 23.22 3.98
N ALA A 92 7.39 24.40 4.51
CA ALA A 92 7.28 25.63 3.73
C ALA A 92 8.65 26.11 3.19
N GLU A 93 9.74 25.74 3.90
CA GLU A 93 11.11 26.10 3.50
C GLU A 93 11.96 24.81 3.40
N PRO A 94 13.01 24.80 2.55
CA PRO A 94 13.89 23.63 2.39
C PRO A 94 14.89 23.51 3.56
N ARG A 95 14.39 23.36 4.77
CA ARG A 95 15.16 23.20 6.00
C ARG A 95 14.37 22.41 7.05
N VAL A 96 15.07 21.67 7.91
CA VAL A 96 14.46 20.78 8.92
C VAL A 96 13.56 21.51 9.91
N GLN A 97 13.87 22.77 10.24
CA GLN A 97 13.08 23.61 11.16
C GLN A 97 12.03 24.46 10.40
N GLY A 98 11.74 24.15 9.13
CA GLY A 98 10.74 24.86 8.35
C GLY A 98 9.32 24.68 8.93
N THR A 99 8.45 25.65 8.62
CA THR A 99 7.04 25.57 9.01
C THR A 99 6.38 24.38 8.32
N CYS A 100 5.64 23.54 9.06
CA CYS A 100 4.97 22.40 8.50
C CYS A 100 3.73 22.83 7.68
N VAL A 101 3.69 22.45 6.41
CA VAL A 101 2.55 22.65 5.48
C VAL A 101 1.60 21.47 5.55
N ALA A 102 2.16 20.24 5.60
CA ALA A 102 1.40 19.02 5.78
C ALA A 102 2.26 18.00 6.53
N ALA A 103 1.71 17.45 7.62
CA ALA A 103 2.40 16.52 8.49
C ALA A 103 2.02 15.07 8.20
N GLY A 104 2.97 14.17 8.45
CA GLY A 104 2.71 12.74 8.56
C GLY A 104 2.25 12.08 7.26
N LEU A 105 2.82 12.46 6.11
CA LEU A 105 2.58 11.73 4.86
C LEU A 105 3.19 10.33 5.00
N PRO A 106 2.39 9.26 4.87
CA PRO A 106 2.88 7.90 5.04
C PRO A 106 3.61 7.41 3.78
N LEU A 107 4.41 6.38 3.95
CA LEU A 107 4.96 5.55 2.87
C LEU A 107 3.83 5.16 1.89
N GLY A 108 3.98 5.50 0.61
CA GLY A 108 3.00 5.29 -0.45
C GLY A 108 2.14 6.52 -0.79
N ALA A 109 2.18 7.60 0.00
CA ALA A 109 1.55 8.88 -0.36
C ALA A 109 2.20 9.47 -1.63
N ARG A 110 1.41 10.22 -2.41
CA ARG A 110 1.86 10.80 -3.68
C ARG A 110 1.93 12.32 -3.59
N VAL A 111 2.96 12.89 -4.19
CA VAL A 111 3.14 14.35 -4.33
C VAL A 111 3.49 14.66 -5.78
N ALA A 112 3.03 15.79 -6.30
CA ALA A 112 3.51 16.31 -7.58
C ALA A 112 4.86 17.02 -7.37
N VAL A 113 5.77 16.89 -8.33
CA VAL A 113 7.12 17.44 -8.23
C VAL A 113 7.31 18.62 -9.18
N GLN A 114 8.10 19.58 -8.74
CA GLN A 114 8.45 20.79 -9.51
C GLN A 114 9.97 20.90 -9.63
N GLY A 115 10.47 20.91 -10.86
CA GLY A 115 11.90 21.01 -11.12
C GLY A 115 12.73 19.85 -10.59
N GLU A 116 14.03 20.05 -10.59
CA GLU A 116 15.02 19.12 -10.04
C GLU A 116 15.24 19.39 -8.54
N PRO A 117 15.67 18.38 -7.76
CA PRO A 117 16.03 18.57 -6.37
C PRO A 117 17.21 19.56 -6.21
N GLU A 118 17.14 20.44 -5.21
CA GLU A 118 18.20 21.36 -4.86
C GLU A 118 18.61 21.18 -3.39
N ASP A 119 19.92 21.07 -3.11
CA ASP A 119 20.48 20.87 -1.76
C ASP A 119 19.82 19.74 -0.95
N GLY A 120 19.39 18.65 -1.65
CA GLY A 120 18.74 17.50 -1.05
C GLY A 120 17.26 17.71 -0.70
N TRP A 121 16.64 18.78 -1.21
CA TRP A 121 15.22 19.07 -1.09
C TRP A 121 14.54 19.08 -2.46
N GLN A 122 13.34 18.53 -2.51
CA GLN A 122 12.46 18.52 -3.68
C GLN A 122 11.27 19.43 -3.44
N ALA A 123 11.07 20.41 -4.33
CA ALA A 123 9.87 21.22 -4.33
C ALA A 123 8.66 20.36 -4.77
N VAL A 124 7.58 20.40 -4.00
CA VAL A 124 6.39 19.57 -4.22
C VAL A 124 5.11 20.38 -4.15
N THR A 125 4.06 19.84 -4.78
CA THR A 125 2.69 20.34 -4.69
C THR A 125 1.80 19.20 -4.17
N LEU A 126 0.86 19.55 -3.29
CA LEU A 126 -0.19 18.66 -2.78
C LEU A 126 -1.44 18.72 -3.67
N PRO A 127 -2.38 17.77 -3.59
CA PRO A 127 -3.57 17.76 -4.43
C PRO A 127 -4.41 19.04 -4.35
N ASP A 128 -4.49 19.67 -3.19
CA ASP A 128 -5.23 20.92 -2.96
C ASP A 128 -4.53 22.18 -3.49
N GLY A 129 -3.30 22.04 -4.01
CA GLY A 129 -2.47 23.12 -4.56
C GLY A 129 -1.53 23.76 -3.54
N ARG A 130 -1.51 23.35 -2.28
CA ARG A 130 -0.46 23.77 -1.33
C ARG A 130 0.90 23.29 -1.81
N THR A 131 1.91 24.13 -1.67
CA THR A 131 3.30 23.85 -2.08
C THR A 131 4.22 23.80 -0.88
N GLY A 132 5.34 23.13 -1.03
CA GLY A 132 6.40 23.07 -0.01
C GLY A 132 7.55 22.17 -0.47
N TYR A 133 8.31 21.67 0.49
CA TYR A 133 9.52 20.93 0.25
C TYR A 133 9.51 19.63 1.03
N LEU A 134 9.99 18.56 0.39
CA LEU A 134 10.30 17.27 0.98
C LEU A 134 11.79 16.96 0.80
N ARG A 135 12.35 16.16 1.69
CA ARG A 135 13.68 15.58 1.45
C ARG A 135 13.63 14.74 0.18
N ALA A 136 14.57 14.98 -0.74
CA ALA A 136 14.62 14.27 -2.02
C ALA A 136 14.83 12.76 -1.84
N ASP A 137 15.59 12.35 -0.81
CA ASP A 137 15.81 10.94 -0.43
C ASP A 137 14.58 10.24 0.19
N ALA A 138 13.55 11.01 0.55
CA ALA A 138 12.25 10.49 0.99
C ALA A 138 11.30 10.16 -0.17
N LEU A 139 11.69 10.43 -1.42
CA LEU A 139 10.87 10.27 -2.61
C LEU A 139 11.47 9.25 -3.58
N ALA A 140 10.60 8.58 -4.34
CA ALA A 140 10.96 7.73 -5.47
C ALA A 140 9.98 7.95 -6.63
N PRO A 141 10.34 7.57 -7.87
CA PRO A 141 9.40 7.61 -8.99
C PRO A 141 8.11 6.85 -8.68
N LEU A 142 6.97 7.41 -9.08
CA LEU A 142 5.70 6.69 -9.07
C LEU A 142 5.66 5.76 -10.29
N TYR A 143 5.73 4.47 -10.05
CA TYR A 143 5.60 3.47 -11.09
C TYR A 143 4.13 3.11 -11.35
N THR A 144 3.71 3.13 -12.61
CA THR A 144 2.38 2.66 -13.08
C THR A 144 2.49 1.37 -13.88
N GLN A 145 3.72 0.90 -14.10
CA GLN A 145 4.12 -0.35 -14.71
C GLN A 145 5.26 -0.95 -13.87
N PRO A 146 5.58 -2.24 -13.99
CA PRO A 146 6.67 -2.84 -13.22
C PRO A 146 7.95 -2.01 -13.27
N CYS A 147 8.48 -1.68 -12.10
CA CYS A 147 9.67 -0.81 -11.95
C CYS A 147 10.95 -1.40 -12.54
N GLU A 148 10.95 -2.70 -12.81
CA GLU A 148 12.05 -3.44 -13.43
C GLU A 148 11.52 -4.39 -14.50
N GLN A 149 12.23 -4.50 -15.62
CA GLN A 149 11.91 -5.45 -16.68
C GLN A 149 12.56 -6.83 -16.44
N ASP A 150 13.69 -6.84 -15.76
CA ASP A 150 14.34 -8.07 -15.32
C ASP A 150 13.57 -8.71 -14.18
N GLN A 151 13.18 -9.98 -14.36
CA GLN A 151 12.36 -10.71 -13.41
C GLN A 151 13.01 -10.84 -12.03
N GLU A 152 14.31 -11.10 -11.96
CA GLU A 152 15.00 -11.28 -10.67
C GLU A 152 15.15 -9.96 -9.92
N LYS A 153 15.40 -8.87 -10.63
CA LYS A 153 15.45 -7.53 -10.04
C LYS A 153 14.07 -7.12 -9.54
N LEU A 154 13.01 -7.40 -10.30
CA LEU A 154 11.64 -7.08 -9.87
C LEU A 154 11.25 -7.88 -8.62
N ARG A 155 11.57 -9.18 -8.56
CA ARG A 155 11.36 -10.02 -7.37
C ARG A 155 12.10 -9.43 -6.14
N ALA A 156 13.35 -9.04 -6.31
CA ALA A 156 14.13 -8.41 -5.26
C ALA A 156 13.54 -7.05 -4.83
N ALA A 157 13.10 -6.23 -5.77
CA ALA A 157 12.46 -4.94 -5.47
C ALA A 157 11.17 -5.10 -4.65
N ILE A 158 10.30 -6.06 -4.99
CA ILE A 158 9.08 -6.38 -4.24
C ILE A 158 9.42 -6.81 -2.81
N ALA A 159 10.41 -7.69 -2.62
CA ALA A 159 10.86 -8.12 -1.31
C ALA A 159 11.43 -6.95 -0.48
N GLN A 160 12.21 -6.06 -1.10
CA GLN A 160 12.73 -4.86 -0.42
C GLN A 160 11.63 -3.87 -0.06
N ALA A 161 10.61 -3.70 -0.90
CA ALA A 161 9.45 -2.86 -0.60
C ALA A 161 8.69 -3.40 0.63
N ALA A 162 8.47 -4.72 0.73
CA ALA A 162 7.87 -5.34 1.92
C ALA A 162 8.68 -5.09 3.19
N LYS A 163 10.02 -5.20 3.12
CA LYS A 163 10.92 -5.00 4.27
C LYS A 163 10.90 -3.57 4.83
N ARG A 164 10.44 -2.56 4.07
CA ARG A 164 10.25 -1.19 4.58
C ARG A 164 9.23 -1.11 5.71
N TYR A 165 8.35 -2.09 5.83
CA TYR A 165 7.32 -2.19 6.87
C TYR A 165 7.73 -3.01 8.09
N LEU A 166 8.94 -3.59 8.14
CA LEU A 166 9.40 -4.37 9.31
C LEU A 166 9.18 -3.62 10.63
N GLY A 167 8.59 -4.32 11.62
CA GLY A 167 8.27 -3.75 12.92
C GLY A 167 7.01 -2.85 12.93
N THR A 168 6.30 -2.69 11.81
CA THR A 168 4.99 -2.02 11.80
C THR A 168 3.98 -2.88 12.55
N PRO A 169 3.19 -2.32 13.49
CA PRO A 169 2.19 -3.08 14.23
C PRO A 169 1.09 -3.62 13.30
N TYR A 170 0.46 -4.74 13.72
CA TYR A 170 -0.70 -5.26 13.02
C TYR A 170 -1.92 -4.32 13.21
N ARG A 171 -2.59 -4.01 12.11
CA ARG A 171 -3.87 -3.30 12.10
C ARG A 171 -4.74 -3.83 10.98
N TRP A 172 -5.90 -4.38 11.33
CA TRP A 172 -6.88 -4.84 10.33
C TRP A 172 -7.27 -3.72 9.37
N GLY A 173 -7.24 -3.99 8.06
CA GLY A 173 -7.52 -3.00 7.02
C GLY A 173 -6.42 -1.96 6.82
N GLY A 174 -5.35 -1.97 7.63
CA GLY A 174 -4.26 -1.00 7.55
C GLY A 174 -3.36 -1.21 6.35
N LYS A 175 -2.72 -0.13 5.91
CA LYS A 175 -1.82 -0.07 4.75
C LYS A 175 -0.59 0.80 5.01
N THR A 176 -0.45 1.37 6.20
CA THR A 176 0.54 2.39 6.52
C THR A 176 1.52 1.95 7.59
N PRO A 177 2.63 2.69 7.80
CA PRO A 177 3.55 2.45 8.92
C PRO A 177 2.93 2.66 10.32
N ALA A 178 1.71 3.23 10.45
CA ALA A 178 0.97 3.28 11.70
C ALA A 178 0.33 1.93 12.08
N GLY A 179 0.12 1.08 11.08
CA GLY A 179 -0.43 -0.26 11.23
C GLY A 179 -0.79 -0.83 9.87
N ILE A 180 -0.52 -2.12 9.68
CA ILE A 180 -0.71 -2.80 8.41
C ILE A 180 -1.20 -4.23 8.64
N ASP A 181 -2.14 -4.72 7.81
CA ASP A 181 -2.52 -6.14 7.83
C ASP A 181 -1.69 -6.98 6.84
N CYS A 182 -1.95 -8.27 6.79
CA CYS A 182 -1.17 -9.20 5.99
C CYS A 182 -1.27 -8.91 4.49
N SER A 183 -2.47 -8.69 3.98
CA SER A 183 -2.71 -8.39 2.56
C SER A 183 -2.37 -6.94 2.21
N GLY A 184 -2.50 -6.00 3.16
CA GLY A 184 -2.01 -4.63 3.04
C GLY A 184 -0.50 -4.58 2.81
N LEU A 185 0.27 -5.37 3.57
CA LEU A 185 1.71 -5.50 3.37
C LEU A 185 2.04 -6.00 1.96
N CYS A 186 1.41 -7.09 1.54
CA CYS A 186 1.64 -7.67 0.22
C CYS A 186 1.22 -6.70 -0.89
N SER A 187 0.03 -6.08 -0.79
CA SER A 187 -0.45 -5.12 -1.78
C SER A 187 0.44 -3.89 -1.90
N MET A 188 0.94 -3.35 -0.78
CA MET A 188 1.86 -2.20 -0.81
C MET A 188 3.23 -2.56 -1.36
N ALA A 189 3.76 -3.76 -1.07
CA ALA A 189 5.02 -4.22 -1.64
C ALA A 189 4.98 -4.25 -3.18
N TYR A 190 3.91 -4.78 -3.74
CA TYR A 190 3.69 -4.80 -5.19
C TYR A 190 3.37 -3.42 -5.76
N LEU A 191 2.54 -2.62 -5.07
CA LEU A 191 2.14 -1.28 -5.53
C LEU A 191 3.32 -0.33 -5.66
N LEU A 192 4.27 -0.36 -4.72
CA LEU A 192 5.50 0.44 -4.77
C LEU A 192 6.40 0.05 -5.95
N CYS A 193 6.21 -1.15 -6.49
CA CYS A 193 6.89 -1.63 -7.70
C CYS A 193 6.03 -1.48 -8.98
N GLY A 194 4.92 -0.75 -8.93
CA GLY A 194 4.06 -0.46 -10.09
C GLY A 194 3.06 -1.56 -10.44
N ILE A 195 2.80 -2.49 -9.54
CA ILE A 195 1.90 -3.62 -9.76
C ILE A 195 0.73 -3.55 -8.78
N SER A 196 -0.50 -3.44 -9.28
CA SER A 196 -1.71 -3.51 -8.48
C SER A 196 -2.18 -4.96 -8.36
N ILE A 197 -2.24 -5.49 -7.12
CA ILE A 197 -2.78 -6.82 -6.82
C ILE A 197 -4.09 -6.70 -6.05
N TRP A 198 -4.82 -7.82 -5.90
CA TRP A 198 -6.02 -7.84 -5.07
C TRP A 198 -5.70 -7.50 -3.61
N ARG A 199 -6.60 -6.72 -2.98
CA ARG A 199 -6.37 -6.19 -1.62
C ARG A 199 -6.48 -7.25 -0.52
N ASP A 200 -7.31 -8.27 -0.71
CA ASP A 200 -7.57 -9.29 0.32
C ASP A 200 -6.64 -10.51 0.19
N SER A 201 -6.63 -11.34 1.22
CA SER A 201 -5.74 -12.51 1.35
C SER A 201 -6.26 -13.74 0.58
N GLU A 202 -6.61 -13.56 -0.69
CA GLU A 202 -7.07 -14.61 -1.60
C GLU A 202 -6.54 -14.41 -3.02
N LEU A 203 -6.44 -15.49 -3.78
CA LEU A 203 -6.23 -15.41 -5.23
C LEU A 203 -7.52 -14.93 -5.87
N LYS A 204 -7.43 -13.85 -6.64
CA LYS A 204 -8.60 -13.23 -7.29
C LYS A 204 -8.46 -13.28 -8.80
N GLU A 205 -9.45 -13.86 -9.46
CA GLU A 205 -9.54 -13.84 -10.92
C GLU A 205 -9.58 -12.40 -11.46
N GLY A 206 -8.92 -12.16 -12.60
CA GLY A 206 -8.79 -10.83 -13.18
C GLY A 206 -7.64 -9.99 -12.64
N TYR A 207 -6.93 -10.47 -11.61
CA TYR A 207 -5.74 -9.82 -11.05
C TYR A 207 -4.45 -10.54 -11.49
N PRO A 208 -3.28 -9.88 -11.41
CA PRO A 208 -2.04 -10.38 -12.02
C PRO A 208 -1.31 -11.47 -11.22
N ILE A 209 -1.87 -11.89 -10.08
CA ILE A 209 -1.31 -13.02 -9.31
C ILE A 209 -2.00 -14.30 -9.76
N HIS A 210 -1.23 -15.25 -10.26
CA HIS A 210 -1.71 -16.53 -10.78
C HIS A 210 -1.25 -17.68 -9.89
N PRO A 211 -2.01 -18.79 -9.83
CA PRO A 211 -1.59 -19.98 -9.09
C PRO A 211 -0.21 -20.48 -9.53
N ALA A 212 0.60 -20.88 -8.55
CA ALA A 212 1.91 -21.49 -8.75
C ALA A 212 2.05 -22.71 -7.88
N HIS A 213 2.96 -23.63 -8.23
CA HIS A 213 3.22 -24.80 -7.41
C HIS A 213 4.11 -24.46 -6.23
N VAL A 214 3.87 -25.08 -5.08
CA VAL A 214 4.63 -24.80 -3.84
C VAL A 214 6.13 -25.08 -4.02
N SER A 215 6.51 -26.13 -4.80
CA SER A 215 7.91 -26.46 -5.09
C SER A 215 8.64 -25.40 -5.90
N ASP A 216 7.90 -24.56 -6.63
CA ASP A 216 8.45 -23.59 -7.59
C ASP A 216 8.47 -22.17 -7.00
N MET A 217 8.11 -22.07 -5.71
CA MET A 217 8.02 -20.81 -4.99
C MET A 217 9.36 -20.07 -4.97
N ARG A 218 9.34 -18.80 -5.36
CA ARG A 218 10.51 -17.92 -5.47
C ARG A 218 10.28 -16.60 -4.76
N VAL A 219 11.34 -15.86 -4.51
CA VAL A 219 11.29 -14.52 -3.91
C VAL A 219 10.20 -13.67 -4.57
N GLY A 220 9.38 -13.00 -3.77
CA GLY A 220 8.28 -12.15 -4.23
C GLY A 220 6.97 -12.89 -4.43
N ASP A 221 6.92 -14.22 -4.48
CA ASP A 221 5.66 -14.96 -4.55
C ASP A 221 4.86 -14.85 -3.26
N LEU A 222 3.54 -15.00 -3.36
CA LEU A 222 2.62 -14.92 -2.23
C LEU A 222 2.23 -16.33 -1.74
N VAL A 223 2.27 -16.51 -0.43
CA VAL A 223 1.87 -17.77 0.21
C VAL A 223 0.58 -17.51 0.96
N TYR A 224 -0.48 -18.24 0.61
CA TYR A 224 -1.81 -18.10 1.20
C TYR A 224 -2.08 -19.17 2.24
N PHE A 225 -2.77 -18.75 3.30
CA PHE A 225 -3.24 -19.58 4.41
C PHE A 225 -4.71 -19.22 4.68
N PRO A 226 -5.46 -19.95 5.51
CA PRO A 226 -6.82 -19.57 5.87
C PRO A 226 -6.89 -18.16 6.47
N GLY A 227 -7.46 -17.21 5.72
CA GLY A 227 -7.59 -15.79 6.13
C GLY A 227 -6.28 -15.02 6.29
N HIS A 228 -5.17 -15.49 5.68
CA HIS A 228 -3.86 -14.88 5.83
C HIS A 228 -3.00 -15.02 4.57
N VAL A 229 -2.06 -14.10 4.37
CA VAL A 229 -1.10 -14.12 3.26
C VAL A 229 0.27 -13.64 3.73
N ALA A 230 1.32 -14.21 3.16
CA ALA A 230 2.71 -13.82 3.36
C ALA A 230 3.42 -13.63 2.01
N LEU A 231 4.51 -12.89 2.00
CA LEU A 231 5.40 -12.73 0.85
C LEU A 231 6.68 -13.53 1.08
N TYR A 232 6.99 -14.43 0.16
CA TYR A 232 8.17 -15.29 0.26
C TYR A 232 9.46 -14.54 -0.05
N LEU A 233 10.47 -14.72 0.80
CA LEU A 233 11.77 -14.05 0.71
C LEU A 233 12.89 -14.95 0.17
N GLY A 234 12.61 -16.22 -0.10
CA GLY A 234 13.62 -17.22 -0.44
C GLY A 234 14.13 -17.99 0.79
N ASN A 235 14.84 -19.10 0.55
CA ASN A 235 15.48 -19.92 1.59
C ASN A 235 14.56 -20.32 2.75
N GLY A 236 13.27 -20.54 2.46
CA GLY A 236 12.27 -20.90 3.46
C GLY A 236 11.79 -19.73 4.33
N GLU A 237 12.26 -18.51 4.11
CA GLU A 237 11.82 -17.33 4.85
C GLU A 237 10.67 -16.62 4.14
N TYR A 238 9.79 -16.00 4.93
CA TYR A 238 8.68 -15.18 4.46
C TYR A 238 8.45 -14.00 5.40
N ILE A 239 7.99 -12.88 4.83
CA ILE A 239 7.58 -11.67 5.56
C ILE A 239 6.06 -11.57 5.56
N HIS A 240 5.49 -11.28 6.70
CA HIS A 240 4.04 -11.09 6.84
C HIS A 240 3.72 -10.13 8.00
N SER A 241 2.50 -9.59 8.00
CA SER A 241 1.95 -8.89 9.16
C SER A 241 0.99 -9.81 9.90
N THR A 242 1.20 -10.03 11.18
CA THR A 242 0.44 -10.99 11.98
C THR A 242 -0.07 -10.38 13.28
N ALA A 243 -1.30 -10.73 13.68
CA ALA A 243 -1.89 -10.36 14.98
C ALA A 243 -1.55 -11.34 16.11
N ARG A 244 -0.68 -12.32 15.86
CA ARG A 244 -0.30 -13.33 16.87
C ARG A 244 0.39 -12.67 18.06
N ALA A 245 0.00 -13.10 19.28
CA ALA A 245 0.67 -12.67 20.50
C ALA A 245 2.18 -13.03 20.45
N GLY A 246 3.03 -12.05 20.75
CA GLY A 246 4.47 -12.14 20.68
C GLY A 246 5.07 -11.59 19.39
N ASP A 247 4.38 -11.71 18.25
CA ASP A 247 4.85 -11.18 16.95
C ASP A 247 4.16 -9.86 16.56
N ASN A 248 2.89 -9.72 16.84
CA ASN A 248 1.99 -8.56 16.65
C ASN A 248 2.47 -7.45 15.71
N GLY A 249 2.68 -7.76 14.45
CA GLY A 249 3.14 -6.82 13.43
C GLY A 249 3.85 -7.49 12.27
N VAL A 250 4.63 -6.70 11.55
CA VAL A 250 5.41 -7.16 10.40
C VAL A 250 6.70 -7.79 10.87
N VAL A 251 6.82 -9.09 10.63
CA VAL A 251 7.96 -9.93 11.03
C VAL A 251 8.40 -10.84 9.89
N ILE A 252 9.61 -11.37 9.99
CA ILE A 252 10.11 -12.46 9.15
C ILE A 252 10.04 -13.75 9.94
N ASN A 253 9.41 -14.77 9.36
CA ASN A 253 9.42 -16.12 9.90
C ASN A 253 9.95 -17.12 8.86
N SER A 254 10.13 -18.38 9.30
CA SER A 254 10.68 -19.45 8.46
C SER A 254 9.78 -20.67 8.45
N PHE A 255 9.76 -21.38 7.32
CA PHE A 255 9.15 -22.70 7.16
C PHE A 255 10.04 -23.84 7.69
N TYR A 256 11.33 -23.58 7.93
CA TYR A 256 12.30 -24.59 8.33
C TYR A 256 12.36 -24.75 9.85
N PRO A 257 12.15 -25.98 10.38
CA PRO A 257 12.14 -26.24 11.82
C PRO A 257 13.42 -25.88 12.54
N ASP A 258 14.58 -25.94 11.86
CA ASP A 258 15.87 -25.65 12.42
C ASP A 258 16.22 -24.15 12.47
N SER A 259 15.35 -23.30 11.89
CA SER A 259 15.51 -21.85 11.91
C SER A 259 15.05 -21.26 13.26
N PRO A 260 15.79 -20.30 13.85
CA PRO A 260 15.30 -19.57 15.02
C PRO A 260 14.04 -18.73 14.74
N LEU A 261 13.72 -18.51 13.45
CA LEU A 261 12.54 -17.80 12.99
C LEU A 261 11.37 -18.77 12.69
N TYR A 262 11.50 -20.07 13.00
CA TYR A 262 10.49 -21.07 12.69
C TYR A 262 9.16 -20.79 13.37
N ARG A 263 8.10 -20.89 12.57
CA ARG A 263 6.73 -20.79 13.04
C ARG A 263 5.97 -22.05 12.66
N SER A 264 5.70 -22.91 13.65
CA SER A 264 5.21 -24.29 13.44
C SER A 264 3.77 -24.43 12.94
N ASP A 265 2.94 -23.38 13.11
CA ASP A 265 1.53 -23.39 12.75
C ASP A 265 1.27 -23.16 11.25
N LEU A 266 2.01 -22.25 10.61
CA LEU A 266 1.75 -21.85 9.23
C LEU A 266 2.17 -22.87 8.16
N PRO A 267 3.33 -23.57 8.25
CA PRO A 267 3.75 -24.48 7.17
C PRO A 267 2.74 -25.58 6.82
N LYS A 268 1.94 -26.01 7.81
CA LYS A 268 0.90 -27.05 7.63
C LYS A 268 -0.43 -26.51 7.10
N GLN A 269 -0.55 -25.21 6.94
CA GLN A 269 -1.80 -24.53 6.57
C GLN A 269 -1.71 -23.81 5.21
N ILE A 270 -0.65 -24.07 4.42
CA ILE A 270 -0.54 -23.48 3.07
C ILE A 270 -1.70 -23.99 2.22
N THR A 271 -2.55 -23.08 1.76
CA THR A 271 -3.70 -23.36 0.89
C THR A 271 -3.40 -23.12 -0.58
N ALA A 272 -2.52 -22.17 -0.89
CA ALA A 272 -2.11 -21.86 -2.25
C ALA A 272 -0.77 -21.09 -2.26
N VAL A 273 -0.13 -21.07 -3.40
CA VAL A 273 0.94 -20.14 -3.76
C VAL A 273 0.46 -19.36 -4.97
N GLY A 274 0.73 -18.05 -4.98
CA GLY A 274 0.45 -17.17 -6.10
C GLY A 274 1.70 -16.44 -6.56
N SER A 275 1.87 -16.32 -7.87
CA SER A 275 3.00 -15.63 -8.47
C SER A 275 2.55 -14.65 -9.55
N TYR A 276 3.11 -13.46 -9.55
CA TYR A 276 3.03 -12.51 -10.66
C TYR A 276 3.75 -13.05 -11.92
N PHE A 277 4.75 -13.89 -11.72
CA PHE A 277 5.66 -14.40 -12.73
C PHE A 277 5.25 -15.77 -13.26
N ALA A 278 4.19 -16.39 -12.73
CA ALA A 278 3.66 -17.63 -13.25
C ALA A 278 3.12 -17.42 -14.67
N ARG A 279 3.46 -18.32 -15.58
CA ARG A 279 2.86 -18.31 -16.94
C ARG A 279 1.39 -18.65 -16.79
N ARG A 280 0.49 -17.88 -17.44
CA ARG A 280 -0.88 -18.36 -17.67
C ARG A 280 -0.76 -19.67 -18.45
N GLU A 281 -1.25 -20.77 -17.90
CA GLU A 281 -1.50 -21.95 -18.71
C GLU A 281 -2.47 -21.52 -19.80
N ALA A 282 -2.05 -21.71 -21.08
CA ALA A 282 -2.94 -21.46 -22.21
C ALA A 282 -4.08 -22.48 -22.10
N THR A 283 -5.26 -22.01 -21.71
CA THR A 283 -6.54 -22.77 -21.76
C THR A 283 -6.99 -22.89 -23.20
#